data_dcd23213402970db2891d9014271c8f0
#
_entry.id   dcd23213402970db2891d9014271c8f0
#
_cell.length_a   1.000
_cell.length_b   1.000
_cell.length_c   1.000
_cell.angle_alpha   90.00
_cell.angle_beta   90.00
_cell.angle_gamma   90.00
#
_symmetry.space_group_name_H-M   'P 1'
#
loop_
_entity.id
_entity.type
_entity.pdbx_description
1 polymer ?
#
loop_
_entity_poly.entity_id
_entity_poly.type
_entity_poly.pdbx_seq_one_letter_code
_entity_poly.pdbx_strand_id
1 'polypeptide(L)'
;MTKRSEAKYKIDRRMGQNIWGRPKSPVNKREYGPGQHGQRRKGKMSDFGTQLRAKQKLKFYYGNLSERQFHGLYVEAIRLTGDSSENLIGLLERRLATIVYRAKWVPTVFAARQFVSHGHVKVNGKRVTIGSIRIKPGDVVELTDRAKEMASVQEAQASAERDTPDYLEVAGGQVKLTR
;
A
#
# COMPACT_ATOMS: atom_id res chain seq x y z
N MET A 1 -4.08 15.37 -6.36
CA MET A 1 -3.31 14.23 -5.78
C MET A 1 -2.45 14.73 -4.64
N THR A 2 -2.51 14.12 -3.45
CA THR A 2 -1.70 14.55 -2.31
C THR A 2 -0.22 14.25 -2.57
N LYS A 3 0.61 15.28 -2.58
CA LYS A 3 2.07 15.17 -2.79
C LYS A 3 2.68 14.33 -1.65
N ARG A 4 3.58 13.40 -1.97
CA ARG A 4 4.28 12.63 -0.94
C ARG A 4 5.26 13.55 -0.20
N SER A 5 5.03 13.74 1.10
CA SER A 5 5.85 14.59 1.95
C SER A 5 7.18 13.96 2.37
N GLU A 6 7.25 12.61 2.39
CA GLU A 6 8.42 11.89 2.88
C GLU A 6 8.95 10.88 1.83
N ALA A 7 10.27 10.75 1.76
CA ALA A 7 10.91 9.74 0.93
C ALA A 7 10.69 8.34 1.55
N LYS A 8 10.29 7.35 0.73
CA LYS A 8 9.99 5.97 1.20
C LYS A 8 11.14 5.34 2.01
N TYR A 9 12.36 5.52 1.60
CA TYR A 9 13.53 4.95 2.30
C TYR A 9 13.87 5.68 3.62
N LYS A 10 13.44 6.93 3.82
CA LYS A 10 13.48 7.57 5.13
C LYS A 10 12.46 6.94 6.08
N ILE A 11 11.34 6.48 5.54
CA ILE A 11 10.30 5.78 6.30
C ILE A 11 10.86 4.46 6.83
N ASP A 12 11.45 3.62 5.98
CA ASP A 12 12.07 2.35 6.39
C ASP A 12 13.10 2.56 7.50
N ARG A 13 14.03 3.50 7.31
CA ARG A 13 15.06 3.81 8.31
C ARG A 13 14.49 4.37 9.62
N ARG A 14 13.40 5.18 9.57
CA ARG A 14 12.71 5.67 10.76
C ARG A 14 12.05 4.53 11.54
N MET A 15 11.46 3.57 10.83
CA MET A 15 10.84 2.40 11.42
C MET A 15 11.87 1.30 11.80
N GLY A 16 13.12 1.40 11.36
CA GLY A 16 14.14 0.39 11.59
C GLY A 16 13.82 -0.96 10.97
N GLN A 17 12.98 -0.97 9.94
CA GLN A 17 12.51 -2.18 9.26
C GLN A 17 12.26 -1.91 7.79
N ASN A 18 12.52 -2.91 6.96
CA ASN A 18 12.17 -2.90 5.55
C ASN A 18 10.67 -3.20 5.40
N ILE A 19 9.83 -2.15 5.49
CA ILE A 19 8.36 -2.27 5.55
C ILE A 19 7.79 -2.96 4.31
N TRP A 20 8.41 -2.76 3.15
CA TRP A 20 7.91 -3.29 1.86
C TRP A 20 8.73 -4.47 1.33
N GLY A 21 9.65 -5.04 2.12
CA GLY A 21 10.46 -6.21 1.74
C GLY A 21 11.42 -5.97 0.56
N ARG A 22 11.74 -4.70 0.21
CA ARG A 22 12.52 -4.41 -0.98
C ARG A 22 14.03 -4.63 -0.77
N PRO A 23 14.71 -5.36 -1.69
CA PRO A 23 16.15 -5.61 -1.59
C PRO A 23 16.99 -4.31 -1.55
N LYS A 24 16.54 -3.29 -2.30
CA LYS A 24 17.22 -1.97 -2.38
C LYS A 24 16.94 -1.03 -1.22
N SER A 25 16.26 -1.48 -0.14
CA SER A 25 16.01 -0.62 1.01
C SER A 25 17.30 -0.34 1.78
N PRO A 26 17.64 0.95 2.05
CA PRO A 26 18.86 1.30 2.77
C PRO A 26 18.91 0.79 4.21
N VAL A 27 17.77 0.41 4.80
CA VAL A 27 17.74 -0.16 6.15
C VAL A 27 18.51 -1.48 6.22
N ASN A 28 18.60 -2.22 5.12
CA ASN A 28 19.35 -3.46 5.03
C ASN A 28 20.88 -3.26 5.20
N LYS A 29 21.37 -2.02 5.00
CA LYS A 29 22.78 -1.63 5.13
C LYS A 29 23.02 -0.62 6.25
N ARG A 30 22.00 0.13 6.66
CA ARG A 30 22.08 1.24 7.61
C ARG A 30 20.95 1.12 8.62
N GLU A 31 21.19 0.45 9.73
CA GLU A 31 20.21 0.16 10.78
C GLU A 31 19.84 1.38 11.63
N TYR A 32 20.55 2.49 11.47
CA TYR A 32 20.28 3.74 12.19
C TYR A 32 19.27 4.64 11.47
N GLY A 33 18.62 5.50 12.25
CA GLY A 33 17.59 6.43 11.76
C GLY A 33 18.10 7.42 10.70
N PRO A 34 17.21 8.08 9.95
CA PRO A 34 17.59 9.10 8.98
C PRO A 34 17.96 10.42 9.66
N GLY A 35 18.79 11.23 8.96
CA GLY A 35 19.19 12.57 9.38
C GLY A 35 20.45 12.60 10.24
N GLN A 36 20.90 13.82 10.58
CA GLN A 36 22.13 14.09 11.33
C GLN A 36 22.19 13.37 12.69
N HIS A 37 21.06 13.24 13.36
CA HIS A 37 20.97 12.60 14.67
C HIS A 37 20.59 11.12 14.61
N GLY A 38 20.58 10.52 13.43
CA GLY A 38 20.14 9.12 13.23
C GLY A 38 20.98 8.09 14.00
N GLN A 39 22.26 8.37 14.21
CA GLN A 39 23.21 7.47 14.92
C GLN A 39 23.18 7.62 16.44
N ARG A 40 22.48 8.62 16.99
CA ARG A 40 22.36 8.76 18.44
C ARG A 40 21.63 7.56 19.05
N ARG A 41 22.12 7.11 20.21
CA ARG A 41 21.44 6.05 20.97
C ARG A 41 20.03 6.50 21.33
N LYS A 42 19.05 5.71 20.96
CA LYS A 42 17.65 5.94 21.32
C LYS A 42 17.40 5.34 22.71
N GLY A 43 16.78 6.10 23.58
CA GLY A 43 16.30 5.59 24.86
C GLY A 43 15.18 4.53 24.66
N LYS A 44 14.82 3.86 25.77
CA LYS A 44 13.68 2.94 25.81
C LYS A 44 12.40 3.68 25.44
N MET A 45 11.63 3.12 24.52
CA MET A 45 10.34 3.70 24.16
C MET A 45 9.30 3.42 25.25
N SER A 46 8.44 4.40 25.51
CA SER A 46 7.23 4.20 26.32
C SER A 46 6.23 3.30 25.60
N ASP A 47 5.28 2.73 26.32
CA ASP A 47 4.21 1.90 25.76
C ASP A 47 3.38 2.69 24.73
N PHE A 48 3.04 3.94 25.06
CA PHE A 48 2.40 4.84 24.10
C PHE A 48 3.24 5.03 22.82
N GLY A 49 4.56 5.24 22.97
CA GLY A 49 5.46 5.39 21.82
C GLY A 49 5.51 4.15 20.95
N THR A 50 5.44 2.96 21.55
CA THR A 50 5.41 1.67 20.84
C THR A 50 4.12 1.51 20.05
N GLN A 51 2.97 1.79 20.67
CA GLN A 51 1.65 1.75 20.01
C GLN A 51 1.54 2.77 18.87
N LEU A 52 2.00 4.01 19.11
CA LEU A 52 2.03 5.05 18.09
C LEU A 52 2.89 4.62 16.90
N ARG A 53 4.04 4.02 17.15
CA ARG A 53 4.94 3.53 16.09
C ARG A 53 4.31 2.41 15.29
N ALA A 54 3.61 1.47 15.92
CA ALA A 54 2.87 0.40 15.24
C ALA A 54 1.78 0.99 14.31
N LYS A 55 0.98 1.93 14.81
CA LYS A 55 -0.02 2.66 14.01
C LYS A 55 0.62 3.38 12.82
N GLN A 56 1.70 4.10 13.02
CA GLN A 56 2.40 4.80 11.94
C GLN A 56 2.98 3.82 10.90
N LYS A 57 3.51 2.68 11.34
CA LYS A 57 4.01 1.63 10.44
C LYS A 57 2.90 1.13 9.52
N LEU A 58 1.71 0.84 10.07
CA LEU A 58 0.56 0.39 9.28
C LEU A 58 0.13 1.45 8.26
N LYS A 59 0.04 2.71 8.64
CA LYS A 59 -0.26 3.82 7.73
C LYS A 59 0.76 3.94 6.59
N PHE A 60 2.04 3.79 6.88
CA PHE A 60 3.11 3.85 5.89
C PHE A 60 3.04 2.66 4.93
N TYR A 61 2.76 1.48 5.44
CA TYR A 61 2.64 0.25 4.63
C TYR A 61 1.62 0.44 3.51
N TYR A 62 0.48 1.06 3.79
CA TYR A 62 -0.57 1.37 2.80
C TYR A 62 -0.36 2.70 2.07
N GLY A 63 0.89 3.15 1.92
CA GLY A 63 1.26 4.30 1.10
C GLY A 63 1.12 5.66 1.79
N ASN A 64 1.38 5.71 3.09
CA ASN A 64 1.34 6.92 3.91
C ASN A 64 -0.05 7.58 3.92
N LEU A 65 -1.03 6.86 4.44
CA LEU A 65 -2.37 7.38 4.63
C LEU A 65 -2.37 8.56 5.61
N SER A 66 -3.19 9.57 5.35
CA SER A 66 -3.39 10.65 6.31
C SER A 66 -4.05 10.14 7.59
N GLU A 67 -3.83 10.81 8.71
CA GLU A 67 -4.45 10.43 9.99
C GLU A 67 -5.97 10.42 9.90
N ARG A 68 -6.54 11.45 9.26
CA ARG A 68 -7.99 11.55 9.04
C ARG A 68 -8.55 10.35 8.26
N GLN A 69 -7.88 9.92 7.20
CA GLN A 69 -8.31 8.76 6.41
C GLN A 69 -8.20 7.47 7.21
N PHE A 70 -7.10 7.28 7.93
CA PHE A 70 -6.90 6.09 8.73
C PHE A 70 -7.89 6.00 9.88
N HIS A 71 -8.12 7.10 10.60
CA HIS A 71 -9.12 7.18 11.66
C HIS A 71 -10.54 6.89 11.15
N GLY A 72 -10.91 7.43 9.98
CA GLY A 72 -12.21 7.13 9.36
C GLY A 72 -12.40 5.65 9.06
N LEU A 73 -11.35 4.96 8.55
CA LEU A 73 -11.38 3.50 8.34
C LEU A 73 -11.49 2.72 9.65
N TYR A 74 -10.81 3.18 10.69
CA TYR A 74 -10.87 2.54 12.02
C TYR A 74 -12.26 2.66 12.64
N VAL A 75 -12.87 3.85 12.61
CA VAL A 75 -14.23 4.05 13.11
C VAL A 75 -15.24 3.17 12.36
N GLU A 76 -15.05 3.00 11.06
CA GLU A 76 -15.91 2.11 10.28
C GLU A 76 -15.66 0.63 10.63
N ALA A 77 -14.40 0.22 10.79
CA ALA A 77 -14.05 -1.15 11.16
C ALA A 77 -14.70 -1.61 12.48
N ILE A 78 -14.78 -0.70 13.47
CA ILE A 78 -15.44 -0.98 14.77
C ILE A 78 -16.96 -1.16 14.60
N ARG A 79 -17.57 -0.51 13.61
CA ARG A 79 -19.03 -0.64 13.38
C ARG A 79 -19.43 -1.93 12.68
N LEU A 80 -18.47 -2.58 12.02
CA LEU A 80 -18.70 -3.87 11.36
C LEU A 80 -18.68 -5.01 12.38
N THR A 81 -19.49 -6.03 12.15
CA THR A 81 -19.50 -7.24 12.96
C THR A 81 -18.21 -8.04 12.79
N GLY A 82 -17.74 -8.68 13.85
CA GLY A 82 -16.50 -9.46 13.86
C GLY A 82 -15.31 -8.73 14.47
N ASP A 83 -14.10 -9.23 14.25
CA ASP A 83 -12.89 -8.62 14.77
C ASP A 83 -12.60 -7.28 14.07
N SER A 84 -12.48 -6.23 14.87
CA SER A 84 -12.21 -4.87 14.35
C SER A 84 -10.85 -4.76 13.66
N SER A 85 -9.87 -5.59 14.04
CA SER A 85 -8.54 -5.60 13.42
C SER A 85 -8.61 -6.21 12.02
N GLU A 86 -9.30 -7.33 11.87
CA GLU A 86 -9.53 -7.97 10.57
C GLU A 86 -10.36 -7.07 9.66
N ASN A 87 -11.43 -6.47 10.18
CA ASN A 87 -12.25 -5.51 9.47
C ASN A 87 -11.42 -4.32 8.96
N LEU A 88 -10.53 -3.76 9.80
CA LEU A 88 -9.66 -2.66 9.42
C LEU A 88 -8.71 -3.05 8.29
N ILE A 89 -8.08 -4.22 8.37
CA ILE A 89 -7.19 -4.71 7.33
C ILE A 89 -7.97 -4.97 6.05
N GLY A 90 -9.14 -5.59 6.12
CA GLY A 90 -10.02 -5.79 4.97
C GLY A 90 -10.39 -4.48 4.27
N LEU A 91 -10.75 -3.44 5.03
CA LEU A 91 -11.03 -2.11 4.48
C LEU A 91 -9.79 -1.46 3.82
N LEU A 92 -8.60 -1.69 4.35
CA LEU A 92 -7.33 -1.20 3.78
C LEU A 92 -6.95 -1.96 2.50
N GLU A 93 -7.12 -3.28 2.47
CA GLU A 93 -6.81 -4.12 1.29
C GLU A 93 -7.80 -3.88 0.15
N ARG A 94 -9.07 -3.56 0.43
CA ARG A 94 -10.10 -3.25 -0.57
C ARG A 94 -9.91 -1.91 -1.29
N ARG A 95 -8.94 -1.09 -0.92
CA ARG A 95 -8.65 0.16 -1.64
C ARG A 95 -8.06 -0.13 -3.01
N LEU A 96 -8.57 0.53 -4.05
CA LEU A 96 -8.15 0.33 -5.44
C LEU A 96 -6.61 0.41 -5.61
N ALA A 97 -5.96 1.40 -4.98
CA ALA A 97 -4.51 1.52 -5.04
C ALA A 97 -3.78 0.33 -4.41
N THR A 98 -4.35 -0.27 -3.36
CA THR A 98 -3.80 -1.47 -2.72
C THR A 98 -3.97 -2.68 -3.64
N ILE A 99 -5.14 -2.87 -4.23
CA ILE A 99 -5.41 -3.96 -5.18
C ILE A 99 -4.46 -3.89 -6.37
N VAL A 100 -4.27 -2.72 -6.98
CA VAL A 100 -3.31 -2.51 -8.10
C VAL A 100 -1.88 -2.90 -7.68
N TYR A 101 -1.49 -2.59 -6.43
CA TYR A 101 -0.20 -2.98 -5.89
C TYR A 101 -0.09 -4.49 -5.65
N ARG A 102 -1.13 -5.11 -5.08
CA ARG A 102 -1.19 -6.56 -4.80
C ARG A 102 -1.25 -7.39 -6.09
N ALA A 103 -1.91 -6.89 -7.12
CA ALA A 103 -1.96 -7.51 -8.45
C ALA A 103 -0.62 -7.47 -9.21
N LYS A 104 0.44 -6.94 -8.61
CA LYS A 104 1.79 -6.84 -9.22
C LYS A 104 1.85 -5.96 -10.47
N TRP A 105 0.87 -5.09 -10.71
CA TRP A 105 0.90 -4.20 -11.89
C TRP A 105 1.91 -3.06 -11.76
N VAL A 106 2.34 -2.77 -10.55
CA VAL A 106 3.31 -1.70 -10.27
C VAL A 106 4.28 -2.12 -9.16
N PRO A 107 5.50 -1.58 -9.17
CA PRO A 107 6.56 -2.02 -8.23
C PRO A 107 6.39 -1.49 -6.80
N THR A 108 5.57 -0.45 -6.56
CA THR A 108 5.40 0.13 -5.22
C THR A 108 3.98 0.61 -4.97
N VAL A 109 3.54 0.61 -3.71
CA VAL A 109 2.24 1.17 -3.30
C VAL A 109 2.10 2.67 -3.68
N PHE A 110 3.21 3.41 -3.71
CA PHE A 110 3.21 4.81 -4.14
C PHE A 110 3.00 4.94 -5.66
N ALA A 111 3.63 4.04 -6.43
CA ALA A 111 3.42 3.97 -7.88
C ALA A 111 1.96 3.58 -8.18
N ALA A 112 1.33 2.70 -7.39
CA ALA A 112 -0.07 2.33 -7.55
C ALA A 112 -1.01 3.54 -7.45
N ARG A 113 -0.79 4.39 -6.47
CA ARG A 113 -1.58 5.63 -6.33
C ARG A 113 -1.42 6.56 -7.54
N GLN A 114 -0.20 6.71 -8.03
CA GLN A 114 0.07 7.52 -9.23
C GLN A 114 -0.55 6.87 -10.47
N PHE A 115 -0.41 5.58 -10.63
CA PHE A 115 -0.95 4.81 -11.74
C PHE A 115 -2.47 4.93 -11.85
N VAL A 116 -3.18 4.79 -10.73
CA VAL A 116 -4.63 5.03 -10.69
C VAL A 116 -4.96 6.48 -11.00
N SER A 117 -4.27 7.47 -10.40
CA SER A 117 -4.57 8.89 -10.64
C SER A 117 -4.32 9.34 -12.09
N HIS A 118 -3.44 8.66 -12.81
CA HIS A 118 -3.23 8.87 -14.24
C HIS A 118 -4.29 8.17 -15.12
N GLY A 119 -5.20 7.39 -14.49
CA GLY A 119 -6.34 6.77 -15.15
C GLY A 119 -5.97 5.57 -16.01
N HIS A 120 -4.97 4.81 -15.59
CA HIS A 120 -4.55 3.56 -16.23
C HIS A 120 -5.40 2.36 -15.84
N VAL A 121 -6.41 2.55 -14.99
CA VAL A 121 -7.25 1.50 -14.42
C VAL A 121 -8.72 1.77 -14.70
N LYS A 122 -9.46 0.73 -15.01
CA LYS A 122 -10.93 0.71 -15.09
C LYS A 122 -11.48 -0.16 -13.97
N VAL A 123 -12.65 0.17 -13.47
CA VAL A 123 -13.43 -0.66 -12.54
C VAL A 123 -14.80 -0.89 -13.16
N ASN A 124 -15.17 -2.13 -13.36
CA ASN A 124 -16.40 -2.51 -14.06
C ASN A 124 -16.57 -1.76 -15.39
N GLY A 125 -15.50 -1.72 -16.20
CA GLY A 125 -15.44 -1.05 -17.50
C GLY A 125 -15.30 0.48 -17.46
N LYS A 126 -15.45 1.13 -16.30
CA LYS A 126 -15.37 2.61 -16.17
C LYS A 126 -13.98 3.04 -15.71
N ARG A 127 -13.38 4.02 -16.36
CA ARG A 127 -12.08 4.61 -15.99
C ARG A 127 -12.17 5.28 -14.61
N VAL A 128 -11.25 4.96 -13.72
CA VAL A 128 -11.20 5.49 -12.36
C VAL A 128 -9.86 6.15 -12.09
N THR A 129 -9.88 7.33 -11.46
CA THR A 129 -8.68 8.12 -11.11
C THR A 129 -8.46 8.27 -9.60
N ILE A 130 -9.39 7.76 -8.79
CA ILE A 130 -9.36 7.91 -7.33
C ILE A 130 -8.90 6.59 -6.69
N GLY A 131 -7.64 6.54 -6.24
CA GLY A 131 -7.05 5.32 -5.64
C GLY A 131 -7.60 4.92 -4.27
N SER A 132 -8.44 5.76 -3.65
CA SER A 132 -9.09 5.46 -2.37
C SER A 132 -10.45 4.79 -2.50
N ILE A 133 -10.97 4.62 -3.70
CA ILE A 133 -12.22 3.88 -3.95
C ILE A 133 -12.06 2.47 -3.39
N ARG A 134 -13.12 1.97 -2.76
CA ARG A 134 -13.18 0.61 -2.23
C ARG A 134 -13.83 -0.30 -3.24
N ILE A 135 -13.16 -1.38 -3.52
CA ILE A 135 -13.62 -2.44 -4.41
C ILE A 135 -14.43 -3.43 -3.58
N LYS A 136 -15.55 -3.85 -4.11
CA LYS A 136 -16.41 -4.87 -3.49
C LYS A 136 -16.09 -6.26 -4.04
N PRO A 137 -16.36 -7.33 -3.30
CA PRO A 137 -16.34 -8.67 -3.86
C PRO A 137 -17.20 -8.74 -5.12
N GLY A 138 -16.66 -9.33 -6.19
CA GLY A 138 -17.30 -9.40 -7.49
C GLY A 138 -16.98 -8.24 -8.45
N ASP A 139 -16.45 -7.11 -7.97
CA ASP A 139 -15.99 -6.05 -8.87
C ASP A 139 -14.76 -6.50 -9.68
N VAL A 140 -14.73 -6.12 -10.94
CA VAL A 140 -13.63 -6.38 -11.85
C VAL A 140 -12.79 -5.12 -12.04
N VAL A 141 -11.52 -5.23 -11.72
CA VAL A 141 -10.54 -4.16 -11.94
C VAL A 141 -9.68 -4.52 -13.14
N GLU A 142 -9.54 -3.62 -14.10
CA GLU A 142 -8.89 -3.87 -15.39
C GLU A 142 -7.83 -2.82 -15.70
N LEU A 143 -6.77 -3.22 -16.38
CA LEU A 143 -5.84 -2.30 -17.02
C LEU A 143 -6.46 -1.71 -18.29
N THR A 144 -6.20 -0.42 -18.56
CA THR A 144 -6.46 0.15 -19.88
C THR A 144 -5.51 -0.47 -20.92
N ASP A 145 -5.89 -0.48 -22.19
CA ASP A 145 -5.09 -1.12 -23.26
C ASP A 145 -3.67 -0.50 -23.31
N ARG A 146 -3.58 0.82 -23.25
CA ARG A 146 -2.30 1.54 -23.13
C ARG A 146 -1.47 1.09 -21.93
N ALA A 147 -2.10 0.78 -20.80
CA ALA A 147 -1.40 0.38 -19.58
C ALA A 147 -0.83 -1.05 -19.68
N LYS A 148 -1.48 -1.94 -20.41
CA LYS A 148 -1.00 -3.31 -20.67
C LYS A 148 0.32 -3.34 -21.44
N GLU A 149 0.52 -2.38 -22.34
CA GLU A 149 1.72 -2.24 -23.18
C GLU A 149 2.89 -1.55 -22.47
N MET A 150 2.66 -1.00 -21.25
CA MET A 150 3.71 -0.30 -20.52
C MET A 150 4.80 -1.27 -20.02
N ALA A 151 6.06 -1.02 -20.40
CA ALA A 151 7.22 -1.80 -19.95
C ALA A 151 7.29 -1.93 -18.41
N SER A 152 6.99 -0.84 -17.69
CA SER A 152 6.97 -0.84 -16.22
C SER A 152 5.93 -1.78 -15.59
N VAL A 153 4.82 -2.06 -16.31
CA VAL A 153 3.79 -3.03 -15.87
C VAL A 153 4.29 -4.44 -16.14
N GLN A 154 4.85 -4.70 -17.32
CA GLN A 154 5.40 -6.01 -17.69
C GLN A 154 6.56 -6.42 -16.76
N GLU A 155 7.48 -5.49 -16.48
CA GLU A 155 8.56 -5.70 -15.51
C GLU A 155 8.03 -5.98 -14.08
N ALA A 156 7.00 -5.27 -13.64
CA ALA A 156 6.41 -5.47 -12.33
C ALA A 156 5.69 -6.82 -12.21
N GLN A 157 5.04 -7.28 -13.27
CA GLN A 157 4.38 -8.59 -13.33
C GLN A 157 5.41 -9.73 -13.35
N ALA A 158 6.51 -9.57 -14.07
CA ALA A 158 7.59 -10.56 -14.13
C ALA A 158 8.40 -10.66 -12.83
N SER A 159 8.31 -9.65 -11.95
CA SER A 159 9.08 -9.64 -10.70
C SER A 159 8.63 -10.72 -9.72
N ALA A 160 9.57 -11.52 -9.22
CA ALA A 160 9.36 -12.53 -8.18
C ALA A 160 9.39 -11.95 -6.75
N GLU A 161 9.53 -10.61 -6.58
CA GLU A 161 9.67 -10.00 -5.25
C GLU A 161 8.42 -10.16 -4.35
N ARG A 162 7.26 -10.50 -4.93
CA ARG A 162 5.98 -10.56 -4.21
C ARG A 162 5.07 -11.61 -4.82
N ASP A 163 4.27 -12.24 -3.98
CA ASP A 163 3.20 -13.13 -4.42
C ASP A 163 1.86 -12.38 -4.47
N THR A 164 0.95 -12.87 -5.30
CA THR A 164 -0.42 -12.38 -5.35
C THR A 164 -1.21 -13.04 -4.21
N PRO A 165 -1.94 -12.27 -3.39
CA PRO A 165 -2.75 -12.85 -2.31
C PRO A 165 -3.91 -13.70 -2.84
N ASP A 166 -4.31 -14.72 -2.07
CA ASP A 166 -5.36 -15.69 -2.43
C ASP A 166 -6.75 -15.08 -2.63
N TYR A 167 -7.00 -13.90 -2.05
CA TYR A 167 -8.28 -13.18 -2.23
C TYR A 167 -8.36 -12.40 -3.54
N LEU A 168 -7.33 -12.45 -4.41
CA LEU A 168 -7.30 -11.80 -5.71
C LEU A 168 -7.09 -12.85 -6.82
N GLU A 169 -8.04 -12.94 -7.72
CA GLU A 169 -7.88 -13.66 -8.98
C GLU A 169 -7.32 -12.72 -10.04
N VAL A 170 -6.10 -12.99 -10.51
CA VAL A 170 -5.42 -12.19 -11.51
C VAL A 170 -5.32 -12.95 -12.82
N ALA A 171 -5.92 -12.44 -13.87
CA ALA A 171 -5.87 -13.05 -15.21
C ALA A 171 -5.85 -11.98 -16.32
N GLY A 172 -4.91 -12.08 -17.26
CA GLY A 172 -4.94 -11.29 -18.52
C GLY A 172 -5.05 -9.77 -18.37
N GLY A 173 -4.50 -9.19 -17.28
CA GLY A 173 -4.62 -7.75 -17.00
C GLY A 173 -5.94 -7.35 -16.33
N GLN A 174 -6.69 -8.31 -15.85
CA GLN A 174 -7.88 -8.14 -15.01
C GLN A 174 -7.63 -8.73 -13.61
N VAL A 175 -8.26 -8.14 -12.62
CA VAL A 175 -8.25 -8.62 -11.22
C VAL A 175 -9.66 -8.59 -10.68
N LYS A 176 -10.07 -9.70 -10.05
CA LYS A 176 -11.33 -9.84 -9.36
C LYS A 176 -11.08 -10.06 -7.87
N LEU A 177 -11.83 -9.37 -7.04
CA LEU A 177 -11.84 -9.60 -5.60
C LEU A 177 -12.81 -10.73 -5.27
N THR A 178 -12.34 -11.79 -4.60
CA THR A 178 -13.16 -12.97 -4.26
C THR A 178 -13.83 -12.88 -2.89
N ARG A 179 -13.20 -12.15 -1.95
CA ARG A 179 -13.68 -11.99 -0.55
C ARG A 179 -13.71 -10.55 -0.11
#